data_f9f3b59142fdb7e74a4469df713e1a9b
#
_entry.id   f9f3b59142fdb7e74a4469df713e1a9b
#
_cell.length_a   1.000
_cell.length_b   1.000
_cell.length_c   1.000
_cell.angle_alpha   90.00
_cell.angle_beta   90.00
_cell.angle_gamma   90.00
#
_symmetry.space_group_name_H-M   'P 1'
#
loop_
_entity.id
_entity.type
_entity.pdbx_description
1 polymer ?
#
loop_
_entity_poly.entity_id
_entity_poly.type
_entity_poly.pdbx_seq_one_letter_code
_entity_poly.pdbx_strand_id
1 'polypeptide(L)'
;MRKMIAITAVLIGIAAPAAAQQAVTNLSSPLPAGTSFGSIPGENTGSTEISSSTALDANGALHLTGDRTRVQTGVQYTGPGTPTNLGITADQLVSLTGDYIVNNGGTGGIQSPAFRIYLNNSSTGQRGELIWEAAYNGGYTLGVQDSALAADMFWMNIAGCGFVGTTGCASGSYEMHNVSAWGDQLGANWFVSAIGIGAGSGAGAAFDALADHLTLATSNTDFGTKSYDFQAGPVPEPASWVMMLLGFGAIGFGLRQSQSRKRLRVAYTA
;
A
#
# COMPACT_ATOMS: atom_id res chain seq x y z
N MET A 1 -38.27 49.74 -21.78
CA MET A 1 -37.85 48.32 -21.91
C MET A 1 -36.40 48.20 -21.43
N ARG A 2 -36.19 47.66 -20.22
CA ARG A 2 -34.85 47.46 -19.66
C ARG A 2 -34.43 46.02 -20.02
N LYS A 3 -33.34 45.88 -20.77
CA LYS A 3 -32.70 44.59 -21.11
C LYS A 3 -31.91 44.11 -19.88
N MET A 4 -32.37 43.01 -19.26
CA MET A 4 -31.60 42.28 -18.26
C MET A 4 -30.53 41.43 -18.98
N ILE A 5 -29.28 41.69 -18.69
CA ILE A 5 -28.16 40.86 -19.14
C ILE A 5 -27.95 39.80 -18.04
N ALA A 6 -28.21 38.53 -18.36
CA ALA A 6 -27.89 37.39 -17.48
C ALA A 6 -26.40 37.06 -17.63
N ILE A 7 -25.65 37.25 -16.57
CA ILE A 7 -24.24 36.80 -16.49
C ILE A 7 -24.27 35.36 -15.98
N THR A 8 -23.99 34.42 -16.86
CA THR A 8 -23.78 33.00 -16.50
C THR A 8 -22.35 32.84 -15.96
N ALA A 9 -22.21 32.66 -14.64
CA ALA A 9 -20.94 32.33 -14.04
C ALA A 9 -20.61 30.88 -14.34
N VAL A 10 -19.57 30.63 -15.15
CA VAL A 10 -19.00 29.30 -15.36
C VAL A 10 -18.10 29.01 -14.16
N LEU A 11 -18.52 28.11 -13.27
CA LEU A 11 -17.67 27.53 -12.24
C LEU A 11 -16.68 26.56 -12.93
N ILE A 12 -15.45 26.98 -13.10
CA ILE A 12 -14.34 26.08 -13.44
C ILE A 12 -13.96 25.36 -12.15
N GLY A 13 -14.47 24.14 -11.98
CA GLY A 13 -14.01 23.25 -10.94
C GLY A 13 -12.54 22.89 -11.20
N ILE A 14 -11.62 23.40 -10.37
CA ILE A 14 -10.22 22.97 -10.37
C ILE A 14 -10.26 21.55 -9.76
N ALA A 15 -10.18 20.51 -10.59
CA ALA A 15 -9.94 19.16 -10.11
C ALA A 15 -8.59 19.14 -9.39
N ALA A 16 -8.58 18.76 -8.12
CA ALA A 16 -7.34 18.48 -7.42
C ALA A 16 -6.56 17.41 -8.21
N PRO A 17 -5.24 17.55 -8.35
CA PRO A 17 -4.45 16.52 -9.02
C PRO A 17 -4.66 15.19 -8.30
N ALA A 18 -5.04 14.16 -9.04
CA ALA A 18 -5.09 12.80 -8.51
C ALA A 18 -3.70 12.44 -7.98
N ALA A 19 -3.64 11.90 -6.77
CA ALA A 19 -2.38 11.40 -6.22
C ALA A 19 -1.77 10.40 -7.22
N ALA A 20 -0.49 10.56 -7.53
CA ALA A 20 0.19 9.60 -8.39
C ALA A 20 0.26 8.26 -7.63
N GLN A 21 -0.41 7.25 -8.17
CA GLN A 21 -0.39 5.90 -7.65
C GLN A 21 0.99 5.28 -7.91
N GLN A 22 1.61 4.74 -6.87
CA GLN A 22 2.90 4.06 -6.96
C GLN A 22 2.67 2.55 -7.02
N ALA A 23 3.07 1.94 -8.14
CA ALA A 23 3.04 0.49 -8.28
C ALA A 23 4.11 -0.16 -7.39
N VAL A 24 3.69 -1.11 -6.55
CA VAL A 24 4.56 -1.95 -5.73
C VAL A 24 4.58 -3.34 -6.33
N THR A 25 5.61 -3.66 -7.11
CA THR A 25 5.71 -4.92 -7.86
C THR A 25 6.58 -5.99 -7.18
N ASN A 26 7.25 -5.62 -6.11
CA ASN A 26 8.04 -6.55 -5.30
C ASN A 26 8.15 -6.06 -3.85
N LEU A 27 8.42 -6.99 -2.95
CA LEU A 27 8.71 -6.71 -1.55
C LEU A 27 10.20 -6.92 -1.32
N SER A 28 10.89 -5.88 -0.89
CA SER A 28 12.33 -5.97 -0.62
C SER A 28 12.62 -6.59 0.76
N SER A 29 13.80 -7.22 0.88
CA SER A 29 14.37 -7.67 2.15
C SER A 29 15.89 -7.46 2.07
N PRO A 30 16.51 -6.72 2.98
CA PRO A 30 15.96 -6.03 4.14
C PRO A 30 15.05 -4.84 3.75
N LEU A 31 14.34 -4.29 4.74
CA LEU A 31 13.44 -3.15 4.55
C LEU A 31 14.17 -1.96 3.92
N PRO A 32 13.61 -1.37 2.86
CA PRO A 32 14.18 -0.19 2.25
C PRO A 32 14.02 1.04 3.14
N ALA A 33 14.91 1.99 2.98
CA ALA A 33 14.71 3.33 3.54
C ALA A 33 13.79 4.11 2.58
N GLY A 34 12.63 4.54 3.07
CA GLY A 34 11.81 5.53 2.35
C GLY A 34 10.56 5.00 1.65
N THR A 35 10.52 4.95 0.34
CA THR A 35 9.26 4.88 -0.44
C THR A 35 8.85 3.51 -0.96
N SER A 36 9.70 2.49 -0.87
CA SER A 36 9.40 1.12 -1.28
C SER A 36 8.93 0.29 -0.11
N PHE A 37 8.11 -0.73 -0.37
CA PHE A 37 7.68 -1.67 0.66
C PHE A 37 8.66 -2.83 0.82
N GLY A 38 8.85 -3.23 2.06
CA GLY A 38 9.62 -4.42 2.43
C GLY A 38 8.82 -5.31 3.36
N SER A 39 9.01 -6.63 3.20
CA SER A 39 8.50 -7.60 4.13
C SER A 39 9.33 -7.56 5.41
N ILE A 40 8.68 -7.40 6.55
CA ILE A 40 9.30 -7.72 7.83
C ILE A 40 9.32 -9.24 7.92
N PRO A 41 10.43 -9.86 8.35
CA PRO A 41 10.46 -11.29 8.57
C PRO A 41 9.24 -11.70 9.41
N GLY A 42 8.45 -12.61 8.88
CA GLY A 42 7.28 -13.14 9.58
C GLY A 42 7.73 -13.79 10.88
N GLU A 43 6.98 -13.57 11.92
CA GLU A 43 7.11 -14.34 13.15
C GLU A 43 6.12 -15.51 13.07
N ASN A 44 6.48 -16.63 13.66
CA ASN A 44 5.66 -17.84 13.66
C ASN A 44 5.38 -18.35 12.22
N THR A 45 4.12 -18.24 11.77
CA THR A 45 3.66 -18.72 10.46
C THR A 45 3.42 -17.59 9.44
N GLY A 46 3.76 -16.35 9.78
CA GLY A 46 3.46 -15.19 8.97
C GLY A 46 4.23 -15.17 7.64
N SER A 47 3.52 -14.89 6.55
CA SER A 47 4.08 -14.71 5.21
C SER A 47 3.38 -13.57 4.47
N THR A 48 4.14 -12.91 3.60
CA THR A 48 3.66 -11.82 2.73
C THR A 48 4.19 -12.00 1.32
N GLU A 49 3.33 -11.84 0.35
CA GLU A 49 3.72 -11.86 -1.07
C GLU A 49 2.83 -10.93 -1.88
N ILE A 50 3.25 -10.55 -3.08
CA ILE A 50 2.38 -9.89 -4.06
C ILE A 50 1.75 -10.99 -4.90
N SER A 51 0.44 -11.11 -4.77
CA SER A 51 -0.37 -12.12 -5.44
C SER A 51 -0.93 -11.58 -6.76
N SER A 52 -1.08 -12.45 -7.75
CA SER A 52 -1.83 -12.16 -8.97
C SER A 52 -3.36 -12.27 -8.80
N SER A 53 -3.85 -12.33 -7.56
CA SER A 53 -5.28 -12.33 -7.28
C SER A 53 -5.94 -11.06 -7.83
N THR A 54 -7.01 -11.21 -8.57
CA THR A 54 -7.80 -10.12 -9.14
C THR A 54 -9.03 -9.78 -8.29
N ALA A 55 -9.04 -10.21 -7.03
CA ALA A 55 -10.21 -10.05 -6.17
C ALA A 55 -10.41 -8.60 -5.70
N LEU A 56 -9.30 -7.85 -5.49
CA LEU A 56 -9.36 -6.42 -5.14
C LEU A 56 -9.15 -5.53 -6.36
N ASP A 57 -8.20 -5.89 -7.22
CA ASP A 57 -7.89 -5.16 -8.44
C ASP A 57 -7.48 -6.13 -9.55
N ALA A 58 -7.62 -5.69 -10.81
CA ALA A 58 -7.28 -6.49 -12.00
C ALA A 58 -5.77 -6.79 -12.12
N ASN A 59 -4.91 -6.11 -11.39
CA ASN A 59 -3.45 -6.14 -11.51
C ASN A 59 -2.74 -6.93 -10.39
N GLY A 60 -3.45 -7.33 -9.34
CA GLY A 60 -2.90 -8.07 -8.20
C GLY A 60 -3.30 -7.50 -6.86
N ALA A 61 -2.68 -7.95 -5.79
CA ALA A 61 -2.85 -7.44 -4.43
C ALA A 61 -1.75 -7.98 -3.50
N LEU A 62 -1.55 -7.35 -2.37
CA LEU A 62 -0.75 -7.88 -1.27
C LEU A 62 -1.50 -9.05 -0.61
N HIS A 63 -0.88 -10.21 -0.54
CA HIS A 63 -1.41 -11.39 0.14
C HIS A 63 -0.72 -11.56 1.50
N LEU A 64 -1.52 -11.66 2.52
CA LEU A 64 -1.12 -11.77 3.91
C LEU A 64 -1.61 -13.09 4.49
N THR A 65 -0.71 -13.95 4.96
CA THR A 65 -1.06 -15.23 5.54
C THR A 65 -0.35 -15.47 6.86
N GLY A 66 -1.00 -16.24 7.76
CA GLY A 66 -0.43 -16.68 9.02
C GLY A 66 -0.32 -15.61 10.11
N ASP A 67 0.40 -15.93 11.16
CA ASP A 67 0.53 -15.09 12.36
C ASP A 67 1.67 -14.08 12.20
N ARG A 68 1.45 -12.83 12.60
CA ARG A 68 2.43 -11.71 12.56
C ARG A 68 3.07 -11.48 11.19
N THR A 69 2.26 -11.33 10.18
CA THR A 69 2.70 -10.94 8.84
C THR A 69 2.66 -9.42 8.69
N ARG A 70 3.70 -8.80 8.10
CA ARG A 70 3.77 -7.34 7.92
C ARG A 70 4.58 -6.96 6.71
N VAL A 71 4.12 -5.91 6.05
CA VAL A 71 4.91 -5.12 5.09
C VAL A 71 4.89 -3.66 5.52
N GLN A 72 5.97 -2.93 5.28
CA GLN A 72 6.04 -1.50 5.60
C GLN A 72 7.06 -0.77 4.72
N THR A 73 6.88 0.56 4.61
CA THR A 73 7.93 1.46 4.12
C THR A 73 8.85 1.82 5.27
N GLY A 74 10.15 1.94 5.02
CA GLY A 74 11.07 2.43 6.04
C GLY A 74 11.27 1.49 7.25
N VAL A 75 12.02 1.96 8.24
CA VAL A 75 12.45 1.20 9.41
C VAL A 75 11.96 1.87 10.68
N GLN A 76 11.25 1.13 11.51
CA GLN A 76 10.89 1.59 12.84
C GLN A 76 11.32 0.63 13.94
N TYR A 77 10.87 -0.63 13.89
CA TYR A 77 11.03 -1.59 15.00
C TYR A 77 12.15 -2.60 14.81
N THR A 78 12.38 -3.08 13.60
CA THR A 78 13.04 -4.36 13.34
C THR A 78 14.47 -4.25 12.84
N GLY A 79 14.99 -3.04 12.74
CA GLY A 79 16.36 -2.84 12.26
C GLY A 79 17.31 -2.33 13.35
N PRO A 80 18.58 -2.75 13.33
CA PRO A 80 19.61 -1.97 13.99
C PRO A 80 19.74 -0.64 13.22
N GLY A 81 19.45 0.46 13.86
CA GLY A 81 19.67 1.76 13.23
C GLY A 81 18.66 2.84 13.63
N THR A 82 18.91 4.02 13.08
CA THR A 82 18.04 5.18 13.23
C THR A 82 16.73 4.96 12.47
N PRO A 83 15.57 5.30 13.05
CA PRO A 83 14.30 5.26 12.32
C PRO A 83 14.37 6.08 11.05
N THR A 84 13.74 5.61 9.99
CA THR A 84 13.52 6.41 8.78
C THR A 84 12.67 7.63 9.15
N ASN A 85 12.91 8.77 8.53
CA ASN A 85 12.06 9.95 8.61
C ASN A 85 11.52 10.26 7.21
N LEU A 86 10.19 10.15 7.05
CA LEU A 86 9.54 10.41 5.76
C LEU A 86 9.36 11.91 5.47
N GLY A 87 9.85 12.79 6.36
CA GLY A 87 9.70 14.23 6.21
C GLY A 87 8.30 14.75 6.59
N ILE A 88 7.52 13.95 7.32
CA ILE A 88 6.16 14.27 7.76
C ILE A 88 6.11 14.21 9.27
N THR A 89 5.51 15.22 9.90
CA THR A 89 5.20 15.21 11.34
C THR A 89 3.76 14.77 11.59
N ALA A 90 3.45 14.35 12.81
CA ALA A 90 2.13 13.79 13.11
C ALA A 90 1.00 14.81 12.92
N ASP A 91 1.22 16.07 13.26
CA ASP A 91 0.26 17.16 13.03
C ASP A 91 -0.03 17.47 11.56
N GLN A 92 0.72 16.88 10.64
CA GLN A 92 0.47 16.96 9.21
C GLN A 92 -0.34 15.78 8.66
N LEU A 93 -0.66 14.80 9.49
CA LEU A 93 -1.45 13.64 9.09
C LEU A 93 -2.92 14.03 8.84
N VAL A 94 -3.48 13.54 7.74
CA VAL A 94 -4.91 13.73 7.38
C VAL A 94 -5.66 12.41 7.45
N SER A 95 -5.22 11.39 6.72
CA SER A 95 -5.86 10.07 6.71
C SER A 95 -4.90 8.97 6.26
N LEU A 96 -5.20 7.74 6.66
CA LEU A 96 -4.68 6.51 6.08
C LEU A 96 -5.86 5.65 5.67
N THR A 97 -5.92 5.25 4.39
CA THR A 97 -6.98 4.43 3.83
C THR A 97 -6.40 3.24 3.07
N GLY A 98 -7.20 2.22 2.82
CA GLY A 98 -6.78 1.05 2.03
C GLY A 98 -7.92 0.05 1.90
N ASP A 99 -7.85 -0.79 0.89
CA ASP A 99 -8.83 -1.82 0.59
C ASP A 99 -8.35 -3.19 1.06
N TYR A 100 -9.28 -4.06 1.43
CA TYR A 100 -8.95 -5.41 1.87
C TYR A 100 -10.09 -6.42 1.64
N ILE A 101 -9.72 -7.70 1.62
CA ILE A 101 -10.64 -8.85 1.70
C ILE A 101 -10.08 -9.81 2.74
N VAL A 102 -10.91 -10.27 3.66
CA VAL A 102 -10.54 -11.34 4.58
C VAL A 102 -11.14 -12.65 4.06
N ASN A 103 -10.28 -13.58 3.65
CA ASN A 103 -10.68 -14.93 3.23
C ASN A 103 -10.84 -15.86 4.44
N ASN A 104 -9.97 -15.69 5.45
CA ASN A 104 -10.03 -16.38 6.73
C ASN A 104 -9.53 -15.47 7.85
N GLY A 105 -10.38 -15.17 8.81
CA GLY A 105 -10.09 -14.32 9.96
C GLY A 105 -9.20 -14.98 11.03
N GLY A 106 -8.58 -16.10 10.75
CA GLY A 106 -7.64 -16.76 11.64
C GLY A 106 -8.25 -17.21 12.97
N THR A 107 -7.47 -17.10 14.04
CA THR A 107 -7.90 -17.51 15.39
C THR A 107 -9.09 -16.67 15.84
N GLY A 108 -10.19 -17.34 16.18
CA GLY A 108 -11.42 -16.67 16.61
C GLY A 108 -12.24 -16.04 15.48
N GLY A 109 -11.75 -16.04 14.23
CA GLY A 109 -12.48 -15.54 13.06
C GLY A 109 -12.71 -14.03 13.05
N ILE A 110 -11.90 -13.25 13.79
CA ILE A 110 -12.09 -11.79 13.97
C ILE A 110 -10.91 -10.95 13.44
N GLN A 111 -9.84 -11.59 12.99
CA GLN A 111 -8.65 -10.88 12.53
C GLN A 111 -8.84 -10.35 11.12
N SER A 112 -8.36 -9.15 10.88
CA SER A 112 -8.30 -8.50 9.58
C SER A 112 -6.88 -7.99 9.30
N PRO A 113 -6.56 -7.55 8.08
CA PRO A 113 -5.41 -6.68 7.88
C PRO A 113 -5.49 -5.48 8.80
N ALA A 114 -4.36 -5.08 9.39
CA ALA A 114 -4.22 -3.88 10.16
C ALA A 114 -3.42 -2.85 9.36
N PHE A 115 -3.98 -1.66 9.15
CA PHE A 115 -3.28 -0.54 8.51
C PHE A 115 -2.58 0.28 9.58
N ARG A 116 -1.32 0.67 9.34
CA ARG A 116 -0.45 1.22 10.38
C ARG A 116 0.29 2.46 9.92
N ILE A 117 0.42 3.44 10.84
CA ILE A 117 1.36 4.55 10.74
C ILE A 117 2.37 4.39 11.87
N TYR A 118 3.64 4.26 11.52
CA TYR A 118 4.74 4.14 12.48
C TYR A 118 5.32 5.51 12.78
N LEU A 119 5.48 5.81 14.06
CA LEU A 119 5.84 7.11 14.57
C LEU A 119 7.06 7.04 15.48
N ASN A 120 7.85 8.10 15.49
CA ASN A 120 8.94 8.28 16.46
C ASN A 120 8.91 9.70 16.99
N ASN A 121 9.11 9.83 18.31
CA ASN A 121 9.21 11.12 18.97
C ASN A 121 10.67 11.61 18.94
N SER A 122 10.91 12.74 18.28
CA SER A 122 12.24 13.31 18.11
C SER A 122 12.86 13.81 19.43
N SER A 123 12.03 14.14 20.43
CA SER A 123 12.48 14.67 21.72
C SER A 123 12.80 13.58 22.73
N THR A 124 12.06 12.47 22.71
CA THR A 124 12.17 11.40 23.72
C THR A 124 12.75 10.11 23.16
N GLY A 125 12.80 9.94 21.83
CA GLY A 125 13.16 8.68 21.19
C GLY A 125 12.09 7.58 21.30
N GLN A 126 10.92 7.90 21.85
CA GLN A 126 9.82 6.95 21.93
C GLN A 126 9.33 6.54 20.54
N ARG A 127 8.93 5.28 20.42
CA ARG A 127 8.32 4.70 19.20
C ARG A 127 6.84 4.46 19.46
N GLY A 128 6.02 4.79 18.48
CA GLY A 128 4.58 4.55 18.52
C GLY A 128 4.07 4.07 17.18
N GLU A 129 2.88 3.51 17.18
CA GLU A 129 2.16 3.17 15.97
C GLU A 129 0.67 3.47 16.15
N LEU A 130 0.08 4.10 15.14
CA LEU A 130 -1.36 4.19 14.99
C LEU A 130 -1.82 2.97 14.22
N ILE A 131 -2.82 2.27 14.74
CA ILE A 131 -3.26 0.98 14.21
C ILE A 131 -4.76 1.03 13.96
N TRP A 132 -5.13 0.78 12.71
CA TRP A 132 -6.50 0.51 12.31
C TRP A 132 -6.74 -0.99 12.24
N GLU A 133 -7.87 -1.44 12.76
CA GLU A 133 -8.35 -2.82 12.66
C GLU A 133 -9.85 -2.83 12.45
N ALA A 134 -10.35 -3.71 11.58
CA ALA A 134 -11.78 -3.82 11.28
C ALA A 134 -12.62 -4.12 12.53
N ALA A 135 -12.07 -4.88 13.49
CA ALA A 135 -12.76 -5.22 14.72
C ALA A 135 -13.25 -4.00 15.52
N TYR A 136 -12.57 -2.86 15.39
CA TYR A 136 -12.94 -1.59 16.05
C TYR A 136 -13.71 -0.63 15.14
N ASN A 137 -13.90 -0.99 13.86
CA ASN A 137 -14.53 -0.15 12.84
C ASN A 137 -15.72 -0.85 12.16
N GLY A 138 -16.47 -1.65 12.91
CA GLY A 138 -17.69 -2.30 12.41
C GLY A 138 -17.52 -3.75 11.98
N GLY A 139 -16.31 -4.28 11.98
CA GLY A 139 -16.00 -5.64 11.54
C GLY A 139 -15.86 -5.76 10.03
N TYR A 140 -15.98 -6.98 9.50
CA TYR A 140 -15.90 -7.29 8.08
C TYR A 140 -16.78 -8.51 7.74
N THR A 141 -17.01 -8.73 6.45
CA THR A 141 -17.66 -9.95 5.93
C THR A 141 -16.65 -10.80 5.17
N LEU A 142 -16.52 -12.08 5.48
CA LEU A 142 -15.58 -12.99 4.80
C LEU A 142 -15.81 -13.02 3.29
N GLY A 143 -14.71 -12.89 2.52
CA GLY A 143 -14.71 -12.91 1.07
C GLY A 143 -15.33 -11.68 0.39
N VAL A 144 -15.68 -10.66 1.16
CA VAL A 144 -16.25 -9.40 0.64
C VAL A 144 -15.20 -8.30 0.77
N GLN A 145 -15.03 -7.51 -0.29
CA GLN A 145 -14.18 -6.32 -0.27
C GLN A 145 -14.75 -5.30 0.70
N ASP A 146 -13.87 -4.72 1.51
CA ASP A 146 -14.13 -3.65 2.43
C ASP A 146 -12.93 -2.68 2.43
N SER A 147 -13.05 -1.54 3.11
CA SER A 147 -12.04 -0.49 3.10
C SER A 147 -11.86 0.14 4.47
N ALA A 148 -10.61 0.46 4.82
CA ALA A 148 -10.32 1.42 5.86
C ALA A 148 -10.57 2.84 5.33
N LEU A 149 -11.43 3.61 5.99
CA LEU A 149 -11.90 4.91 5.54
C LEU A 149 -11.21 6.06 6.30
N ALA A 150 -11.22 7.25 5.70
CA ALA A 150 -10.59 8.44 6.30
C ALA A 150 -11.18 8.85 7.67
N ALA A 151 -12.46 8.53 7.90
CA ALA A 151 -13.16 8.82 9.16
C ALA A 151 -12.99 7.72 10.22
N ASP A 152 -12.38 6.61 9.86
CA ASP A 152 -12.22 5.45 10.75
C ASP A 152 -11.28 5.73 11.91
N MET A 153 -11.44 4.92 12.94
CA MET A 153 -10.76 5.08 14.22
C MET A 153 -9.51 4.21 14.29
N PHE A 154 -8.45 4.82 14.79
CA PHE A 154 -7.16 4.18 15.09
C PHE A 154 -6.93 4.18 16.58
N TRP A 155 -6.32 3.13 17.09
CA TRP A 155 -5.75 3.10 18.42
C TRP A 155 -4.23 3.29 18.36
N MET A 156 -3.62 3.74 19.44
CA MET A 156 -2.19 3.96 19.50
C MET A 156 -1.51 2.98 20.43
N ASN A 157 -0.41 2.40 19.94
CA ASN A 157 0.52 1.60 20.73
C ASN A 157 1.85 2.35 20.86
N ILE A 158 2.35 2.51 22.08
CA ILE A 158 3.69 3.07 22.33
C ILE A 158 4.60 2.01 22.92
N ALA A 159 5.82 1.90 22.41
CA ALA A 159 6.81 0.96 22.91
C ALA A 159 7.10 1.21 24.40
N GLY A 160 6.95 0.15 25.20
CA GLY A 160 7.09 0.20 26.66
C GLY A 160 5.83 0.58 27.43
N CYS A 161 4.77 1.02 26.75
CA CYS A 161 3.49 1.39 27.36
C CYS A 161 2.35 0.44 26.96
N GLY A 162 2.43 -0.20 25.81
CA GLY A 162 1.27 -0.85 25.19
C GLY A 162 0.28 0.21 24.67
N PHE A 163 -0.96 0.11 25.07
CA PHE A 163 -2.02 1.05 24.66
C PHE A 163 -1.91 2.40 25.36
N VAL A 164 -2.26 3.46 24.66
CA VAL A 164 -2.19 4.84 25.16
C VAL A 164 -3.56 5.46 25.24
N GLY A 165 -3.85 6.05 26.40
CA GLY A 165 -4.92 7.02 26.55
C GLY A 165 -4.36 8.45 26.50
N THR A 166 -5.23 9.49 26.46
CA THR A 166 -4.87 10.92 26.40
C THR A 166 -3.89 11.36 27.47
N THR A 167 -3.81 10.64 28.58
CA THR A 167 -2.96 10.98 29.76
C THR A 167 -1.66 10.17 29.81
N GLY A 168 -1.28 9.50 28.74
CA GLY A 168 -0.05 8.70 28.70
C GLY A 168 -0.29 7.21 28.82
N CYS A 169 0.70 6.45 29.31
CA CYS A 169 0.64 4.99 29.44
C CYS A 169 -0.40 4.56 30.48
N ALA A 170 -1.67 4.61 30.13
CA ALA A 170 -2.75 4.14 31.00
C ALA A 170 -3.02 2.66 30.77
N SER A 171 -2.99 1.86 31.82
CA SER A 171 -3.45 0.48 31.77
C SER A 171 -4.97 0.45 31.66
N GLY A 172 -5.51 -0.03 30.54
CA GLY A 172 -6.87 -0.51 30.49
C GLY A 172 -7.91 0.28 29.70
N SER A 173 -7.59 1.40 29.07
CA SER A 173 -8.53 2.05 28.15
C SER A 173 -7.80 2.53 26.88
N TYR A 174 -8.31 2.09 25.74
CA TYR A 174 -7.88 2.64 24.46
C TYR A 174 -8.58 3.95 24.22
N GLU A 175 -7.85 4.95 23.76
CA GLU A 175 -8.48 6.02 23.03
C GLU A 175 -8.47 5.70 21.58
N MET A 176 -9.59 6.01 20.93
CA MET A 176 -9.83 5.78 19.54
C MET A 176 -10.09 7.11 18.88
N HIS A 177 -9.24 7.51 17.95
CA HIS A 177 -9.37 8.74 17.17
C HIS A 177 -9.07 8.47 15.71
N ASN A 178 -9.62 9.27 14.82
CA ASN A 178 -9.17 9.25 13.43
C ASN A 178 -7.73 9.79 13.34
N VAL A 179 -7.10 9.57 12.20
CA VAL A 179 -5.68 9.89 11.99
C VAL A 179 -5.37 11.37 12.22
N SER A 180 -6.23 12.27 11.74
CA SER A 180 -6.05 13.72 11.93
C SER A 180 -6.12 14.13 13.40
N ALA A 181 -7.10 13.63 14.17
CA ALA A 181 -7.23 13.93 15.59
C ALA A 181 -6.05 13.37 16.42
N TRP A 182 -5.52 12.20 16.06
CA TRP A 182 -4.26 11.72 16.62
C TRP A 182 -3.10 12.66 16.29
N GLY A 183 -3.04 13.14 15.05
CA GLY A 183 -2.02 14.11 14.62
C GLY A 183 -2.02 15.37 15.45
N ASP A 184 -3.20 15.96 15.70
CA ASP A 184 -3.37 17.15 16.55
C ASP A 184 -2.90 16.93 18.00
N GLN A 185 -3.14 15.74 18.56
CA GLN A 185 -2.70 15.41 19.93
C GLN A 185 -1.20 15.18 20.03
N LEU A 186 -0.61 14.49 19.04
CA LEU A 186 0.80 14.12 19.05
C LEU A 186 1.71 15.31 18.72
N GLY A 187 1.28 16.17 17.82
CA GLY A 187 1.99 17.36 17.43
C GLY A 187 3.27 17.10 16.63
N ALA A 188 4.01 18.17 16.37
CA ALA A 188 5.19 18.17 15.50
C ALA A 188 6.42 17.43 16.06
N ASN A 189 6.43 17.07 17.36
CA ASN A 189 7.52 16.28 17.92
C ASN A 189 7.51 14.82 17.49
N TRP A 190 6.40 14.33 17.00
CA TRP A 190 6.29 13.00 16.43
C TRP A 190 6.42 13.07 14.91
N PHE A 191 7.32 12.29 14.34
CA PHE A 191 7.47 12.16 12.89
C PHE A 191 7.08 10.76 12.42
N VAL A 192 6.61 10.69 11.19
CA VAL A 192 6.27 9.42 10.52
C VAL A 192 7.54 8.75 10.03
N SER A 193 7.76 7.51 10.46
CA SER A 193 8.90 6.70 10.03
C SER A 193 8.54 5.68 8.96
N ALA A 194 7.31 5.19 8.96
CA ALA A 194 6.82 4.23 7.97
C ALA A 194 5.29 4.21 7.97
N ILE A 195 4.72 3.65 6.92
CA ILE A 195 3.36 3.13 6.87
C ILE A 195 3.40 1.65 6.52
N GLY A 196 2.38 0.89 6.91
CA GLY A 196 2.39 -0.54 6.65
C GLY A 196 1.03 -1.19 6.74
N ILE A 197 1.02 -2.46 6.32
CA ILE A 197 -0.13 -3.36 6.37
C ILE A 197 0.34 -4.68 6.97
N GLY A 198 -0.49 -5.33 7.78
CA GLY A 198 -0.16 -6.66 8.27
C GLY A 198 -1.19 -7.22 9.23
N ALA A 199 -0.95 -8.42 9.73
CA ALA A 199 -1.71 -9.00 10.83
C ALA A 199 -0.93 -8.90 12.14
N GLY A 200 -1.66 -8.77 13.25
CA GLY A 200 -1.10 -8.76 14.59
C GLY A 200 -0.71 -10.15 15.10
N SER A 201 -0.20 -10.18 16.33
CA SER A 201 -0.01 -11.43 17.06
C SER A 201 -1.37 -12.03 17.42
N GLY A 202 -1.52 -13.33 17.25
CA GLY A 202 -2.78 -14.05 17.53
C GLY A 202 -3.67 -14.24 16.31
N ALA A 203 -3.25 -13.79 15.11
CA ALA A 203 -3.97 -14.12 13.88
C ALA A 203 -3.98 -15.63 13.62
N GLY A 204 -2.90 -16.32 13.98
CA GLY A 204 -2.77 -17.77 13.84
C GLY A 204 -2.49 -18.23 12.41
N ALA A 205 -2.11 -19.49 12.27
CA ALA A 205 -1.66 -20.06 10.99
C ALA A 205 -2.71 -20.06 9.88
N ALA A 206 -3.99 -20.00 10.23
CA ALA A 206 -5.11 -20.02 9.28
C ALA A 206 -5.49 -18.65 8.74
N PHE A 207 -4.89 -17.56 9.23
CA PHE A 207 -5.20 -16.22 8.73
C PHE A 207 -4.85 -16.09 7.25
N ASP A 208 -5.76 -15.53 6.48
CA ASP A 208 -5.63 -15.31 5.05
C ASP A 208 -6.41 -14.07 4.64
N ALA A 209 -5.73 -13.10 4.06
CA ALA A 209 -6.32 -11.85 3.60
C ALA A 209 -5.56 -11.24 2.43
N LEU A 210 -6.27 -10.44 1.65
CA LEU A 210 -5.72 -9.56 0.63
C LEU A 210 -5.83 -8.10 1.08
N ALA A 211 -4.87 -7.25 0.68
CA ALA A 211 -4.93 -5.82 0.91
C ALA A 211 -4.31 -5.05 -0.25
N ASP A 212 -4.82 -3.83 -0.51
CA ASP A 212 -4.35 -2.97 -1.59
C ASP A 212 -4.69 -1.49 -1.38
N HIS A 213 -4.30 -0.64 -2.34
CA HIS A 213 -4.64 0.78 -2.43
C HIS A 213 -4.33 1.59 -1.15
N LEU A 214 -3.22 1.22 -0.48
CA LEU A 214 -2.80 1.95 0.72
C LEU A 214 -2.50 3.41 0.40
N THR A 215 -3.27 4.33 0.97
CA THR A 215 -3.14 5.76 0.70
C THR A 215 -2.94 6.55 1.98
N LEU A 216 -1.79 7.24 2.08
CA LEU A 216 -1.51 8.21 3.14
C LEU A 216 -1.73 9.63 2.57
N ALA A 217 -2.66 10.37 3.16
CA ALA A 217 -2.87 11.78 2.88
C ALA A 217 -2.28 12.64 4.00
N THR A 218 -1.60 13.73 3.61
CA THR A 218 -1.00 14.69 4.56
C THR A 218 -1.26 16.12 4.12
N SER A 219 -1.18 17.06 5.05
CA SER A 219 -1.17 18.50 4.78
C SER A 219 0.23 19.03 4.41
N ASN A 220 1.27 18.19 4.46
CA ASN A 220 2.62 18.53 4.02
C ASN A 220 2.65 18.71 2.50
N THR A 221 3.04 19.89 2.01
CA THR A 221 3.01 20.23 0.59
C THR A 221 4.04 19.47 -0.24
N ASP A 222 5.16 19.10 0.34
CA ASP A 222 6.25 18.39 -0.36
C ASP A 222 5.97 16.89 -0.45
N PHE A 223 5.34 16.31 0.57
CA PHE A 223 4.94 14.92 0.58
C PHE A 223 3.60 14.71 -0.11
N GLY A 224 2.60 15.53 0.22
CA GLY A 224 1.23 15.46 -0.33
C GLY A 224 0.50 14.17 0.04
N THR A 225 -0.19 13.61 -0.96
CA THR A 225 -0.86 12.30 -0.86
C THR A 225 -0.06 11.27 -1.65
N LYS A 226 0.21 10.14 -1.01
CA LYS A 226 0.88 8.97 -1.61
C LYS A 226 -0.07 7.78 -1.60
N SER A 227 -0.30 7.19 -2.76
CA SER A 227 -1.10 5.97 -2.93
C SER A 227 -0.20 4.85 -3.45
N TYR A 228 -0.34 3.67 -2.88
CA TYR A 228 0.43 2.48 -3.21
C TYR A 228 -0.52 1.38 -3.69
N ASP A 229 -0.17 0.74 -4.78
CA ASP A 229 -0.92 -0.29 -5.48
C ASP A 229 -0.02 -1.52 -5.61
N PHE A 230 -0.39 -2.61 -4.98
CA PHE A 230 0.38 -3.85 -4.94
C PHE A 230 0.07 -4.70 -6.18
N GLN A 231 0.91 -4.57 -7.19
CA GLN A 231 0.71 -5.19 -8.49
C GLN A 231 1.60 -6.42 -8.67
N ALA A 232 1.01 -7.55 -9.05
CA ALA A 232 1.78 -8.61 -9.65
C ALA A 232 2.40 -8.08 -10.96
N GLY A 233 3.72 -8.20 -11.09
CA GLY A 233 4.40 -7.71 -12.28
C GLY A 233 3.72 -8.24 -13.56
N PRO A 234 3.76 -7.49 -14.66
CA PRO A 234 3.05 -7.87 -15.88
C PRO A 234 3.48 -9.27 -16.31
N VAL A 235 2.58 -10.22 -16.23
CA VAL A 235 2.75 -11.52 -16.86
C VAL A 235 2.66 -11.25 -18.36
N PRO A 236 3.70 -11.55 -19.17
CA PRO A 236 3.62 -11.37 -20.60
C PRO A 236 2.43 -12.17 -21.12
N GLU A 237 1.39 -11.48 -21.57
CA GLU A 237 0.17 -12.13 -22.07
C GLU A 237 0.51 -13.10 -23.20
N PRO A 238 -0.19 -14.25 -23.31
CA PRO A 238 0.01 -15.19 -24.42
C PRO A 238 -0.05 -14.52 -25.80
N ALA A 239 -0.85 -13.46 -25.93
CA ALA A 239 -0.93 -12.65 -27.14
C ALA A 239 0.40 -11.95 -27.46
N SER A 240 1.14 -11.45 -26.46
CA SER A 240 2.45 -10.83 -26.66
C SER A 240 3.49 -11.84 -27.17
N TRP A 241 3.46 -13.06 -26.67
CA TRP A 241 4.30 -14.15 -27.15
C TRP A 241 3.97 -14.53 -28.60
N VAL A 242 2.68 -14.63 -28.92
CA VAL A 242 2.20 -14.91 -30.28
C VAL A 242 2.63 -13.81 -31.24
N MET A 243 2.46 -12.54 -30.87
CA MET A 243 2.89 -11.40 -31.71
C MET A 243 4.40 -11.37 -31.90
N MET A 244 5.18 -11.69 -30.87
CA MET A 244 6.64 -11.77 -30.97
C MET A 244 7.07 -12.92 -31.90
N LEU A 245 6.47 -14.11 -31.78
CA LEU A 245 6.74 -15.24 -32.65
C LEU A 245 6.33 -14.98 -34.11
N LEU A 246 5.17 -14.36 -34.34
CA LEU A 246 4.72 -13.93 -35.67
C LEU A 246 5.67 -12.88 -36.26
N GLY A 247 6.11 -11.92 -35.49
CA GLY A 247 7.07 -10.90 -35.92
C GLY A 247 8.41 -11.51 -36.34
N PHE A 248 9.00 -12.35 -35.49
CA PHE A 248 10.24 -13.07 -35.88
C PHE A 248 10.05 -14.05 -37.02
N GLY A 249 8.91 -14.73 -37.08
CA GLY A 249 8.55 -15.61 -38.19
C GLY A 249 8.47 -14.87 -39.52
N ALA A 250 7.83 -13.72 -39.56
CA ALA A 250 7.71 -12.88 -40.77
C ALA A 250 9.08 -12.34 -41.23
N ILE A 251 9.93 -11.89 -40.29
CA ILE A 251 11.29 -11.44 -40.61
C ILE A 251 12.13 -12.60 -41.17
N GLY A 252 12.11 -13.74 -40.51
CA GLY A 252 12.84 -14.95 -40.97
C GLY A 252 12.40 -15.43 -42.34
N PHE A 253 11.10 -15.44 -42.62
CA PHE A 253 10.55 -15.78 -43.92
C PHE A 253 10.99 -14.79 -45.01
N GLY A 254 10.93 -13.48 -44.73
CA GLY A 254 11.36 -12.41 -45.64
C GLY A 254 12.84 -12.52 -46.00
N LEU A 255 13.70 -12.81 -45.04
CA LEU A 255 15.15 -13.00 -45.26
C LEU A 255 15.42 -14.25 -46.12
N ARG A 256 14.72 -15.36 -45.89
CA ARG A 256 14.84 -16.59 -46.68
C ARG A 256 14.41 -16.39 -48.13
N GLN A 257 13.31 -15.67 -48.35
CA GLN A 257 12.84 -15.36 -49.68
C GLN A 257 13.81 -14.44 -50.46
N SER A 258 14.41 -13.47 -49.79
CA SER A 258 15.43 -12.57 -50.35
C SER A 258 16.68 -13.33 -50.82
N GLN A 259 17.14 -14.35 -50.07
CA GLN A 259 18.29 -15.15 -50.43
C GLN A 259 18.01 -16.09 -51.62
N SER A 260 16.82 -16.65 -51.75
CA SER A 260 16.45 -17.53 -52.91
C SER A 260 16.41 -16.75 -54.22
N ARG A 261 15.98 -15.51 -54.24
CA ARG A 261 15.98 -14.63 -55.43
C ARG A 261 17.38 -14.30 -55.93
N LYS A 262 18.37 -14.20 -55.05
CA LYS A 262 19.78 -13.95 -55.43
C LYS A 262 20.43 -15.14 -56.11
N ARG A 263 20.08 -16.38 -55.75
CA ARG A 263 20.61 -17.61 -56.38
C ARG A 263 20.11 -17.83 -57.81
N LEU A 264 18.91 -17.39 -58.13
CA LEU A 264 18.35 -17.51 -59.47
C LEU A 264 18.96 -16.53 -60.48
N ARG A 265 19.60 -15.45 -60.10
CA ARG A 265 20.25 -14.47 -61.00
C ARG A 265 21.66 -14.83 -61.41
N VAL A 266 22.34 -15.78 -60.76
CA VAL A 266 23.73 -16.18 -61.08
C VAL A 266 23.79 -17.31 -62.10
N ALA A 267 22.67 -17.95 -62.43
CA ALA A 267 22.66 -19.14 -63.32
C ALA A 267 22.44 -18.81 -64.81
N TYR A 268 22.40 -17.53 -65.26
CA TYR A 268 22.13 -17.13 -66.65
C TYR A 268 23.19 -16.24 -67.30
N THR A 269 24.45 -16.37 -66.90
CA THR A 269 25.59 -15.76 -67.62
C THR A 269 26.68 -16.80 -67.76
N ALA A 270 26.48 -17.73 -68.74
CA ALA A 270 27.50 -18.55 -69.38
C ALA A 270 27.10 -18.75 -70.83
#